data_1fae9ac6bfef16668d6d5a5415ebd321
#
_entry.id   1fae9ac6bfef16668d6d5a5415ebd321
#
_cell.length_a   1.000
_cell.length_b   1.000
_cell.length_c   1.000
_cell.angle_alpha   90.00
_cell.angle_beta   90.00
_cell.angle_gamma   90.00
#
_symmetry.space_group_name_H-M   'P 1'
#
loop_
_entity.id
_entity.type
_entity.pdbx_description
1 polymer ?
#
loop_
_entity_poly.entity_id
_entity_poly.type
_entity_poly.pdbx_seq_one_letter_code
_entity_poly.pdbx_strand_id
1 'polypeptide(L)'
;MDFTRDEAQDAVAEVVVSLLERESAREAELWQPFVDTGLPAVALPERFGGDEMGVAAVSVLLTELAIDAVAIPALPTFGFGVLPLLGAPDTVAEKVFPAIAAGAVLTAALHEPGAPFTTKPATKAVAEGDKVRITGHKVAVPYAEQARWILVPTEAGVAVVDAAATGITRTASPVSGAMPEYTLHFDSVEIPADWLLPDAVAALHRCALASIGAVADGLLEGALKLTAEHVRTRHQFGRPLAEFQAVAQQIADLYVISRTLHAAALSANWALAQDDSSPDHQTRIDDDLDVLAYTVAAELPRAMQKCHHLHGGIGVDVTHSMHRYYSQAKDLARWLGGESLRLDRLGARCSSI
;
A
#
# COMPACT_ATOMS: atom_id res chain seq x y z
N MET A 1 21.15 -11.59 -6.96
CA MET A 1 20.22 -10.68 -6.27
C MET A 1 20.67 -10.59 -4.83
N ASP A 2 20.93 -9.40 -4.34
CA ASP A 2 21.19 -9.14 -2.93
C ASP A 2 19.95 -8.39 -2.41
N PHE A 3 19.29 -8.94 -1.40
CA PHE A 3 18.12 -8.37 -0.75
C PHE A 3 18.45 -7.80 0.63
N THR A 4 19.75 -7.71 0.97
CA THR A 4 20.17 -7.09 2.22
C THR A 4 19.92 -5.60 2.16
N ARG A 5 19.35 -5.04 3.20
CA ARG A 5 19.20 -3.58 3.33
C ARG A 5 20.58 -2.92 3.32
N ASP A 6 20.70 -1.82 2.65
CA ASP A 6 21.86 -0.95 2.74
C ASP A 6 21.77 -0.01 3.96
N GLU A 7 22.83 0.73 4.23
CA GLU A 7 22.92 1.63 5.39
C GLU A 7 21.81 2.73 5.36
N ALA A 8 21.44 3.20 4.18
CA ALA A 8 20.40 4.22 4.03
C ALA A 8 18.99 3.66 4.31
N GLN A 9 18.71 2.44 3.86
CA GLN A 9 17.47 1.73 4.15
C GLN A 9 17.35 1.40 5.65
N ASP A 10 18.45 1.00 6.30
CA ASP A 10 18.49 0.76 7.74
C ASP A 10 18.23 2.06 8.51
N ALA A 11 18.78 3.21 8.07
CA ALA A 11 18.50 4.50 8.67
C ALA A 11 17.01 4.89 8.57
N VAL A 12 16.35 4.62 7.44
CA VAL A 12 14.89 4.83 7.30
C VAL A 12 14.13 3.96 8.31
N ALA A 13 14.49 2.69 8.45
CA ALA A 13 13.85 1.79 9.41
C ALA A 13 14.03 2.29 10.86
N GLU A 14 15.25 2.68 11.25
CA GLU A 14 15.54 3.20 12.59
C GLU A 14 14.74 4.47 12.93
N VAL A 15 14.57 5.40 11.96
CA VAL A 15 13.77 6.61 12.16
C VAL A 15 12.29 6.25 12.37
N VAL A 16 11.73 5.31 11.59
CA VAL A 16 10.34 4.86 11.79
C VAL A 16 10.17 4.21 13.15
N VAL A 17 11.04 3.25 13.53
CA VAL A 17 10.98 2.58 14.84
C VAL A 17 11.06 3.59 15.98
N SER A 18 12.03 4.52 15.94
CA SER A 18 12.21 5.56 16.96
C SER A 18 10.99 6.48 17.07
N LEU A 19 10.34 6.80 15.95
CA LEU A 19 9.09 7.56 15.93
C LEU A 19 7.98 6.80 16.66
N LEU A 20 7.78 5.53 16.33
CA LEU A 20 6.71 4.70 16.89
C LEU A 20 6.90 4.47 18.39
N GLU A 21 8.12 4.24 18.86
CA GLU A 21 8.44 4.12 20.29
C GLU A 21 8.11 5.40 21.06
N ARG A 22 8.42 6.58 20.50
CA ARG A 22 8.18 7.88 21.12
C ARG A 22 6.70 8.26 21.15
N GLU A 23 5.95 7.98 20.08
CA GLU A 23 4.58 8.45 19.87
C GLU A 23 3.53 7.35 20.10
N SER A 24 3.89 6.23 20.72
CA SER A 24 3.02 5.04 20.88
C SER A 24 1.64 5.30 21.50
N ALA A 25 1.45 6.40 22.23
CA ALA A 25 0.18 6.80 22.85
C ALA A 25 -0.68 7.73 21.97
N ARG A 26 -0.19 8.19 20.79
CA ARG A 26 -0.82 9.23 19.97
C ARG A 26 -1.06 8.83 18.51
N GLU A 27 -1.40 7.59 18.27
CA GLU A 27 -1.51 7.06 16.90
C GLU A 27 -2.44 7.86 15.99
N ALA A 28 -3.55 8.38 16.49
CA ALA A 28 -4.49 9.20 15.70
C ALA A 28 -3.88 10.54 15.21
N GLU A 29 -2.82 11.01 15.87
CA GLU A 29 -2.13 12.28 15.57
C GLU A 29 -0.74 12.04 14.94
N LEU A 30 -0.39 10.81 14.57
CA LEU A 30 0.95 10.40 14.18
C LEU A 30 1.42 11.03 12.85
N TRP A 31 0.51 11.52 12.00
CA TRP A 31 0.89 12.05 10.70
C TRP A 31 1.85 13.25 10.78
N GLN A 32 1.56 14.24 11.65
CA GLN A 32 2.44 15.38 11.79
C GLN A 32 3.79 15.02 12.41
N PRO A 33 3.90 14.26 13.51
CA PRO A 33 5.18 13.72 13.99
C PRO A 33 5.97 12.94 12.93
N PHE A 34 5.28 12.18 12.06
CA PHE A 34 5.91 11.50 10.94
C PHE A 34 6.47 12.51 9.92
N VAL A 35 5.73 13.54 9.58
CA VAL A 35 6.22 14.62 8.69
C VAL A 35 7.44 15.32 9.27
N ASP A 36 7.45 15.58 10.56
CA ASP A 36 8.55 16.26 11.27
C ASP A 36 9.86 15.45 11.29
N THR A 37 9.82 14.14 10.97
CA THR A 37 11.04 13.32 10.81
C THR A 37 11.80 13.59 9.51
N GLY A 38 11.17 14.23 8.52
CA GLY A 38 11.72 14.36 7.16
C GLY A 38 11.46 13.16 6.24
N LEU A 39 10.94 12.04 6.75
CA LEU A 39 10.62 10.84 5.96
C LEU A 39 9.75 11.10 4.71
N PRO A 40 8.83 12.09 4.68
CA PRO A 40 8.10 12.40 3.46
C PRO A 40 8.96 12.74 2.24
N ALA A 41 10.18 13.22 2.46
CA ALA A 41 11.09 13.61 1.38
C ALA A 41 12.00 12.48 0.88
N VAL A 42 12.13 11.35 1.62
CA VAL A 42 13.11 10.29 1.37
C VAL A 42 13.09 9.73 -0.07
N ALA A 43 11.93 9.64 -0.70
CA ALA A 43 11.79 9.14 -2.06
C ALA A 43 11.81 10.23 -3.14
N LEU A 44 11.77 11.51 -2.75
CA LEU A 44 11.69 12.62 -3.70
C LEU A 44 13.05 12.90 -4.34
N PRO A 45 13.08 13.48 -5.56
CA PRO A 45 14.31 13.94 -6.18
C PRO A 45 15.05 15.00 -5.34
N GLU A 46 16.39 15.01 -5.38
CA GLU A 46 17.27 15.95 -4.65
C GLU A 46 16.88 17.42 -4.91
N ARG A 47 16.50 17.76 -6.16
CA ARG A 47 16.06 19.12 -6.52
C ARG A 47 14.82 19.61 -5.76
N PHE A 48 14.09 18.70 -5.10
CA PHE A 48 12.94 18.96 -4.24
C PHE A 48 13.24 18.71 -2.75
N GLY A 49 14.52 18.57 -2.40
CA GLY A 49 14.98 18.34 -1.05
C GLY A 49 14.83 16.91 -0.55
N GLY A 50 14.76 15.93 -1.47
CA GLY A 50 14.70 14.51 -1.16
C GLY A 50 16.04 13.80 -1.27
N ASP A 51 16.04 12.49 -0.97
CA ASP A 51 17.21 11.62 -0.96
C ASP A 51 17.26 10.65 -2.17
N GLU A 52 16.31 10.73 -3.10
CA GLU A 52 16.18 9.89 -4.31
C GLU A 52 16.14 8.38 -4.07
N MET A 53 15.80 7.94 -2.86
CA MET A 53 15.84 6.52 -2.49
C MET A 53 14.68 5.68 -3.10
N GLY A 54 13.69 6.32 -3.72
CA GLY A 54 12.66 5.67 -4.55
C GLY A 54 11.91 4.52 -3.88
N VAL A 55 11.70 3.44 -4.66
CA VAL A 55 10.92 2.26 -4.24
C VAL A 55 11.53 1.59 -3.01
N ALA A 56 12.86 1.51 -2.92
CA ALA A 56 13.54 0.81 -1.85
C ALA A 56 13.24 1.41 -0.47
N ALA A 57 13.36 2.74 -0.34
CA ALA A 57 13.05 3.42 0.93
C ALA A 57 11.56 3.37 1.25
N VAL A 58 10.68 3.58 0.26
CA VAL A 58 9.22 3.50 0.47
C VAL A 58 8.81 2.11 0.95
N SER A 59 9.40 1.04 0.39
CA SER A 59 9.08 -0.31 0.82
C SER A 59 9.47 -0.56 2.27
N VAL A 60 10.66 -0.13 2.71
CA VAL A 60 11.11 -0.24 4.11
C VAL A 60 10.20 0.58 5.03
N LEU A 61 9.96 1.85 4.71
CA LEU A 61 9.09 2.74 5.47
C LEU A 61 7.70 2.13 5.70
N LEU A 62 7.08 1.59 4.64
CA LEU A 62 5.75 1.01 4.70
C LEU A 62 5.74 -0.30 5.49
N THR A 63 6.77 -1.15 5.35
CA THR A 63 6.91 -2.38 6.13
C THR A 63 7.04 -2.09 7.61
N GLU A 64 7.92 -1.16 8.01
CA GLU A 64 8.14 -0.82 9.43
C GLU A 64 6.87 -0.22 10.08
N LEU A 65 6.16 0.69 9.40
CA LEU A 65 4.87 1.20 9.88
C LEU A 65 3.83 0.08 10.05
N ALA A 66 3.83 -0.90 9.15
CA ALA A 66 2.86 -1.99 9.15
C ALA A 66 3.16 -3.05 10.22
N ILE A 67 4.42 -3.21 10.68
CA ILE A 67 4.76 -4.10 11.81
C ILE A 67 3.95 -3.76 13.07
N ASP A 68 3.65 -2.48 13.30
CA ASP A 68 2.82 -2.03 14.41
C ASP A 68 1.35 -1.75 14.00
N ALA A 69 0.96 -2.17 12.80
CA ALA A 69 -0.37 -1.97 12.22
C ALA A 69 -0.82 -0.49 12.24
N VAL A 70 0.10 0.43 12.00
CA VAL A 70 -0.16 1.88 12.00
C VAL A 70 -1.01 2.27 10.79
N ALA A 71 -2.06 3.07 11.02
CA ALA A 71 -3.00 3.52 10.00
C ALA A 71 -2.87 5.04 9.78
N ILE A 72 -1.80 5.45 9.09
CA ILE A 72 -1.61 6.83 8.60
C ILE A 72 -1.61 6.85 7.06
N PRO A 73 -1.77 8.01 6.40
CA PRO A 73 -1.86 8.08 4.94
C PRO A 73 -0.53 7.81 4.19
N ALA A 74 0.40 7.04 4.79
CA ALA A 74 1.71 6.74 4.19
C ALA A 74 1.58 5.86 2.94
N LEU A 75 0.84 4.74 3.01
CA LEU A 75 0.64 3.85 1.85
C LEU A 75 0.05 4.59 0.64
N PRO A 76 -1.08 5.33 0.74
CA PRO A 76 -1.60 6.05 -0.40
C PRO A 76 -0.69 7.20 -0.85
N THR A 77 -0.04 7.91 0.06
CA THR A 77 0.80 9.06 -0.30
C THR A 77 2.05 8.62 -1.04
N PHE A 78 2.79 7.65 -0.51
CA PHE A 78 4.06 7.24 -1.11
C PHE A 78 3.88 6.16 -2.16
N GLY A 79 3.19 5.07 -1.82
CA GLY A 79 3.04 3.90 -2.69
C GLY A 79 2.13 4.14 -3.90
N PHE A 80 1.02 4.85 -3.70
CA PHE A 80 0.06 5.10 -4.78
C PHE A 80 0.26 6.46 -5.44
N GLY A 81 0.96 7.38 -4.78
CA GLY A 81 1.11 8.76 -5.23
C GLY A 81 2.52 9.12 -5.64
N VAL A 82 3.47 9.16 -4.71
CA VAL A 82 4.84 9.65 -4.98
C VAL A 82 5.57 8.76 -5.97
N LEU A 83 5.62 7.44 -5.74
CA LEU A 83 6.38 6.53 -6.61
C LEU A 83 5.98 6.62 -8.09
N PRO A 84 4.68 6.57 -8.47
CA PRO A 84 4.31 6.70 -9.88
C PRO A 84 4.53 8.09 -10.47
N LEU A 85 4.73 9.13 -9.63
CA LEU A 85 4.99 10.50 -10.07
C LEU A 85 6.49 10.85 -10.17
N LEU A 86 7.42 9.96 -9.79
CA LEU A 86 8.86 10.28 -9.86
C LEU A 86 9.33 10.65 -11.28
N GLY A 87 8.68 10.13 -12.33
CA GLY A 87 8.91 10.49 -13.73
C GLY A 87 7.92 11.53 -14.30
N ALA A 88 7.14 12.21 -13.45
CA ALA A 88 6.14 13.16 -13.93
C ALA A 88 6.79 14.44 -14.54
N PRO A 89 6.08 15.15 -15.44
CA PRO A 89 6.52 16.44 -15.96
C PRO A 89 6.75 17.46 -14.84
N ASP A 90 7.68 18.41 -15.07
CA ASP A 90 8.02 19.45 -14.10
C ASP A 90 6.80 20.27 -13.66
N THR A 91 5.83 20.51 -14.54
CA THR A 91 4.57 21.21 -14.22
C THR A 91 3.76 20.54 -13.11
N VAL A 92 3.85 19.22 -12.96
CA VAL A 92 3.26 18.45 -11.88
C VAL A 92 4.24 18.37 -10.69
N ALA A 93 5.49 17.96 -10.94
CA ALA A 93 6.50 17.70 -9.91
C ALA A 93 6.78 18.92 -9.03
N GLU A 94 6.93 20.12 -9.63
CA GLU A 94 7.20 21.39 -8.93
C GLU A 94 6.08 21.82 -7.98
N LYS A 95 4.83 21.39 -8.23
CA LYS A 95 3.70 21.66 -7.34
C LYS A 95 3.50 20.58 -6.30
N VAL A 96 3.65 19.31 -6.69
CA VAL A 96 3.28 18.18 -5.85
C VAL A 96 4.38 17.87 -4.83
N PHE A 97 5.63 17.72 -5.24
CA PHE A 97 6.69 17.21 -4.37
C PHE A 97 7.03 18.14 -3.20
N PRO A 98 7.17 19.47 -3.35
CA PRO A 98 7.39 20.34 -2.20
C PRO A 98 6.25 20.31 -1.18
N ALA A 99 5.01 20.14 -1.65
CA ALA A 99 3.86 20.02 -0.76
C ALA A 99 3.84 18.67 -0.02
N ILE A 100 4.26 17.57 -0.67
CA ILE A 100 4.41 16.25 -0.02
C ILE A 100 5.49 16.32 1.06
N ALA A 101 6.66 16.91 0.77
CA ALA A 101 7.70 17.12 1.76
C ALA A 101 7.19 17.92 2.97
N ALA A 102 6.24 18.84 2.76
CA ALA A 102 5.56 19.61 3.80
C ALA A 102 4.36 18.90 4.46
N GLY A 103 4.12 17.62 4.14
CA GLY A 103 3.08 16.79 4.77
C GLY A 103 1.72 16.76 4.07
N ALA A 104 1.61 17.26 2.82
CA ALA A 104 0.39 17.08 2.06
C ALA A 104 0.13 15.59 1.75
N VAL A 105 -1.13 15.18 1.83
CA VAL A 105 -1.55 13.81 1.52
C VAL A 105 -1.83 13.68 0.03
N LEU A 106 -1.35 12.59 -0.56
CA LEU A 106 -1.63 12.18 -1.93
C LEU A 106 -2.30 10.80 -1.92
N THR A 107 -3.21 10.54 -2.84
CA THR A 107 -3.86 9.23 -2.95
C THR A 107 -4.11 8.86 -4.41
N ALA A 108 -4.50 7.61 -4.66
CA ALA A 108 -4.93 7.18 -5.99
C ALA A 108 -6.28 6.45 -5.96
N ALA A 109 -7.08 6.71 -6.98
CA ALA A 109 -8.38 6.11 -7.19
C ALA A 109 -8.27 4.87 -8.10
N LEU A 110 -7.67 3.78 -7.57
CA LEU A 110 -7.23 2.59 -8.32
C LEU A 110 -8.38 1.70 -8.80
N HIS A 111 -9.57 1.82 -8.19
CA HIS A 111 -10.65 0.87 -8.38
C HIS A 111 -11.87 1.52 -9.03
N GLU A 112 -12.49 0.81 -9.95
CA GLU A 112 -13.84 1.11 -10.46
C GLU A 112 -14.83 0.07 -9.95
N PRO A 113 -16.15 0.36 -9.94
CA PRO A 113 -17.15 -0.60 -9.48
C PRO A 113 -17.00 -1.97 -10.17
N GLY A 114 -16.75 -3.03 -9.38
CA GLY A 114 -16.55 -4.38 -9.89
C GLY A 114 -15.23 -4.63 -10.65
N ALA A 115 -14.34 -3.64 -10.75
CA ALA A 115 -13.11 -3.74 -11.55
C ALA A 115 -11.88 -3.19 -10.79
N PRO A 116 -11.38 -3.90 -9.76
CA PRO A 116 -10.18 -3.50 -9.05
C PRO A 116 -8.94 -3.61 -9.96
N PHE A 117 -8.07 -2.58 -9.92
CA PHE A 117 -6.86 -2.54 -10.74
C PHE A 117 -7.11 -2.81 -12.23
N THR A 118 -8.16 -2.21 -12.78
CA THR A 118 -8.47 -2.40 -14.21
C THR A 118 -7.44 -1.73 -15.10
N THR A 119 -6.94 -2.46 -16.09
CA THR A 119 -6.03 -1.91 -17.13
C THR A 119 -6.77 -1.13 -18.21
N LYS A 120 -8.11 -1.21 -18.20
CA LYS A 120 -9.00 -0.49 -19.13
C LYS A 120 -10.04 0.29 -18.32
N PRO A 121 -9.67 1.43 -17.71
CA PRO A 121 -10.61 2.23 -16.94
C PRO A 121 -11.78 2.72 -17.79
N ALA A 122 -12.98 2.69 -17.22
CA ALA A 122 -14.17 3.27 -17.84
C ALA A 122 -14.26 4.79 -17.62
N THR A 123 -13.51 5.33 -16.65
CA THR A 123 -13.37 6.77 -16.40
C THR A 123 -12.83 7.48 -17.63
N LYS A 124 -13.53 8.49 -18.10
CA LYS A 124 -13.22 9.24 -19.32
C LYS A 124 -12.32 10.44 -19.03
N ALA A 125 -11.42 10.73 -19.99
CA ALA A 125 -10.61 11.93 -20.02
C ALA A 125 -10.71 12.54 -21.43
N VAL A 126 -11.47 13.62 -21.56
CA VAL A 126 -11.73 14.26 -22.85
C VAL A 126 -10.93 15.56 -22.95
N ALA A 127 -10.05 15.65 -23.94
CA ALA A 127 -9.24 16.84 -24.20
C ALA A 127 -10.10 17.97 -24.80
N GLU A 128 -9.97 19.18 -24.23
CA GLU A 128 -10.65 20.40 -24.68
C GLU A 128 -9.64 21.57 -24.64
N GLY A 129 -8.91 21.76 -25.74
CA GLY A 129 -7.88 22.80 -25.83
C GLY A 129 -6.70 22.51 -24.89
N ASP A 130 -6.44 23.40 -23.94
CA ASP A 130 -5.40 23.31 -22.91
C ASP A 130 -5.84 22.60 -21.64
N LYS A 131 -7.08 22.06 -21.62
CA LYS A 131 -7.68 21.35 -20.49
C LYS A 131 -8.10 19.94 -20.89
N VAL A 132 -8.27 19.12 -19.86
CA VAL A 132 -8.86 17.78 -19.94
C VAL A 132 -10.02 17.70 -18.95
N ARG A 133 -11.11 17.11 -19.39
CA ARG A 133 -12.31 16.91 -18.57
C ARG A 133 -12.44 15.47 -18.14
N ILE A 134 -12.53 15.24 -16.82
CA ILE A 134 -12.59 13.90 -16.22
C ILE A 134 -14.03 13.60 -15.78
N THR A 135 -14.56 12.45 -16.22
CA THR A 135 -15.90 12.00 -15.84
C THR A 135 -15.88 10.50 -15.55
N GLY A 136 -16.37 10.08 -14.37
CA GLY A 136 -16.40 8.68 -13.99
C GLY A 136 -16.65 8.44 -12.51
N HIS A 137 -16.56 7.16 -12.13
CA HIS A 137 -16.77 6.70 -10.75
C HIS A 137 -15.56 5.89 -10.28
N LYS A 138 -15.11 6.16 -9.06
CA LYS A 138 -14.06 5.42 -8.38
C LYS A 138 -14.53 4.99 -6.99
N VAL A 139 -14.10 3.82 -6.56
CA VAL A 139 -14.49 3.24 -5.26
C VAL A 139 -13.27 2.89 -4.44
N ALA A 140 -13.45 2.74 -3.13
CA ALA A 140 -12.39 2.36 -2.18
C ALA A 140 -11.14 3.24 -2.28
N VAL A 141 -11.33 4.56 -2.40
CA VAL A 141 -10.21 5.53 -2.47
C VAL A 141 -9.80 5.91 -1.05
N PRO A 142 -8.59 5.48 -0.61
CA PRO A 142 -8.16 5.73 0.76
C PRO A 142 -7.83 7.21 0.98
N TYR A 143 -8.18 7.73 2.15
CA TYR A 143 -7.90 9.10 2.61
C TYR A 143 -8.29 10.23 1.62
N ALA A 144 -9.29 10.01 0.75
CA ALA A 144 -9.65 10.99 -0.29
C ALA A 144 -10.16 12.33 0.26
N GLU A 145 -10.65 12.39 1.50
CA GLU A 145 -11.05 13.63 2.16
C GLU A 145 -9.85 14.47 2.61
N GLN A 146 -8.77 13.81 3.02
CA GLN A 146 -7.54 14.46 3.49
C GLN A 146 -6.56 14.75 2.33
N ALA A 147 -6.74 14.09 1.19
CA ALA A 147 -5.85 14.24 0.06
C ALA A 147 -5.91 15.64 -0.54
N ARG A 148 -4.73 16.18 -0.90
CA ARG A 148 -4.59 17.37 -1.71
C ARG A 148 -4.72 17.07 -3.20
N TRP A 149 -4.18 15.93 -3.65
CA TRP A 149 -4.32 15.45 -5.02
C TRP A 149 -4.71 13.98 -5.05
N ILE A 150 -5.39 13.62 -6.11
CA ILE A 150 -5.85 12.26 -6.37
C ILE A 150 -5.35 11.85 -7.76
N LEU A 151 -4.60 10.76 -7.84
CA LEU A 151 -4.26 10.14 -9.12
C LEU A 151 -5.45 9.31 -9.59
N VAL A 152 -5.97 9.63 -10.76
CA VAL A 152 -7.18 9.02 -11.31
C VAL A 152 -6.85 8.31 -12.62
N PRO A 153 -6.77 6.95 -12.64
CA PRO A 153 -6.67 6.19 -13.88
C PRO A 153 -7.88 6.44 -14.77
N THR A 154 -7.62 6.78 -16.04
CA THR A 154 -8.60 7.02 -17.08
C THR A 154 -8.25 6.21 -18.33
N GLU A 155 -9.14 6.17 -19.32
CA GLU A 155 -8.87 5.51 -20.60
C GLU A 155 -7.69 6.11 -21.38
N ALA A 156 -7.30 7.37 -21.08
CA ALA A 156 -6.22 8.09 -21.78
C ALA A 156 -4.92 8.21 -20.95
N GLY A 157 -4.89 7.66 -19.72
CA GLY A 157 -3.73 7.77 -18.82
C GLY A 157 -4.13 8.03 -17.38
N VAL A 158 -3.24 8.56 -16.58
CA VAL A 158 -3.49 8.94 -15.19
C VAL A 158 -3.64 10.45 -15.07
N ALA A 159 -4.81 10.90 -14.65
CA ALA A 159 -5.06 12.31 -14.35
C ALA A 159 -4.61 12.64 -12.93
N VAL A 160 -3.85 13.72 -12.74
CA VAL A 160 -3.51 14.27 -11.44
C VAL A 160 -4.54 15.36 -11.12
N VAL A 161 -5.46 15.06 -10.22
CA VAL A 161 -6.64 15.88 -9.94
C VAL A 161 -6.47 16.58 -8.59
N ASP A 162 -6.66 17.91 -8.55
CA ASP A 162 -6.78 18.65 -7.29
C ASP A 162 -8.03 18.16 -6.56
N ALA A 163 -7.87 17.68 -5.35
CA ALA A 163 -8.98 17.13 -4.58
C ALA A 163 -10.05 18.18 -4.23
N ALA A 164 -9.72 19.46 -4.28
CA ALA A 164 -10.67 20.56 -4.08
C ALA A 164 -11.39 21.02 -5.38
N ALA A 165 -11.09 20.37 -6.53
CA ALA A 165 -11.70 20.75 -7.80
C ALA A 165 -13.23 20.61 -7.77
N THR A 166 -13.90 21.52 -8.45
CA THR A 166 -15.38 21.48 -8.63
C THR A 166 -15.75 20.24 -9.45
N GLY A 167 -16.87 19.60 -9.10
CA GLY A 167 -17.37 18.41 -9.80
C GLY A 167 -16.96 17.09 -9.13
N ILE A 168 -16.25 17.12 -7.98
CA ILE A 168 -15.93 15.92 -7.21
C ILE A 168 -16.94 15.77 -6.06
N THR A 169 -17.67 14.66 -6.06
CA THR A 169 -18.50 14.25 -4.93
C THR A 169 -17.83 13.09 -4.21
N ARG A 170 -17.74 13.16 -2.87
CA ARG A 170 -17.18 12.14 -1.99
C ARG A 170 -18.25 11.55 -1.10
N THR A 171 -18.27 10.22 -1.02
CA THR A 171 -19.15 9.50 -0.08
C THR A 171 -18.30 8.52 0.70
N ALA A 172 -18.32 8.61 2.02
CA ALA A 172 -17.58 7.69 2.88
C ALA A 172 -18.08 6.25 2.66
N SER A 173 -17.14 5.31 2.57
CA SER A 173 -17.41 3.88 2.39
C SER A 173 -17.15 3.12 3.69
N PRO A 174 -17.91 2.07 4.00
CA PRO A 174 -17.59 1.19 5.14
C PRO A 174 -16.23 0.51 4.95
N VAL A 175 -15.43 0.47 6.01
CA VAL A 175 -14.11 -0.18 6.05
C VAL A 175 -14.03 -1.17 7.21
N SER A 176 -13.14 -2.15 7.12
CA SER A 176 -12.86 -3.07 8.23
C SER A 176 -11.81 -2.50 9.18
N GLY A 177 -10.84 -1.79 8.65
CA GLY A 177 -9.72 -1.20 9.38
C GLY A 177 -9.91 0.28 9.72
N ALA A 178 -8.81 0.94 10.08
CA ALA A 178 -8.77 2.35 10.46
C ALA A 178 -8.51 3.31 9.28
N MET A 179 -8.18 2.80 8.09
CA MET A 179 -7.95 3.63 6.90
C MET A 179 -9.28 4.07 6.30
N PRO A 180 -9.64 5.36 6.33
CA PRO A 180 -10.91 5.83 5.78
C PRO A 180 -10.91 5.71 4.25
N GLU A 181 -12.02 5.24 3.69
CA GLU A 181 -12.21 5.09 2.25
C GLU A 181 -13.43 5.85 1.75
N TYR A 182 -13.37 6.21 0.48
CA TYR A 182 -14.43 6.99 -0.16
C TYR A 182 -14.77 6.44 -1.54
N THR A 183 -16.02 6.55 -1.89
CA THR A 183 -16.50 6.49 -3.28
C THR A 183 -16.46 7.90 -3.85
N LEU A 184 -15.83 8.06 -5.02
CA LEU A 184 -15.70 9.33 -5.71
C LEU A 184 -16.51 9.32 -7.00
N HIS A 185 -17.25 10.39 -7.23
CA HIS A 185 -17.88 10.69 -8.50
C HIS A 185 -17.24 11.96 -9.09
N PHE A 186 -16.77 11.85 -10.32
CA PHE A 186 -16.20 12.94 -11.10
C PHE A 186 -17.22 13.34 -12.16
N ASP A 187 -17.71 14.58 -12.08
CA ASP A 187 -18.63 15.17 -13.06
C ASP A 187 -17.95 16.32 -13.77
N SER A 188 -17.38 16.02 -14.93
CA SER A 188 -16.73 17.00 -15.80
C SER A 188 -15.64 17.82 -15.09
N VAL A 189 -14.83 17.16 -14.25
CA VAL A 189 -13.74 17.81 -13.50
C VAL A 189 -12.64 18.24 -14.45
N GLU A 190 -12.29 19.53 -14.43
CA GLU A 190 -11.26 20.08 -15.32
C GLU A 190 -9.88 20.01 -14.68
N ILE A 191 -8.89 19.56 -15.46
CA ILE A 191 -7.45 19.63 -15.15
C ILE A 191 -6.71 20.28 -16.31
N PRO A 192 -5.50 20.85 -16.12
CA PRO A 192 -4.59 21.22 -17.21
C PRO A 192 -4.22 20.01 -18.06
N ALA A 193 -4.02 20.18 -19.36
CA ALA A 193 -3.74 19.07 -20.27
C ALA A 193 -2.43 18.33 -19.92
N ASP A 194 -1.43 19.04 -19.43
CA ASP A 194 -0.13 18.51 -18.96
C ASP A 194 -0.18 17.81 -17.59
N TRP A 195 -1.37 17.80 -16.94
CA TRP A 195 -1.65 17.01 -15.72
C TRP A 195 -2.32 15.67 -16.03
N LEU A 196 -2.53 15.34 -17.30
CA LEU A 196 -2.84 13.99 -17.76
C LEU A 196 -1.55 13.30 -18.19
N LEU A 197 -1.18 12.24 -17.50
CA LEU A 197 0.02 11.45 -17.74
C LEU A 197 -0.34 10.26 -18.64
N PRO A 198 -0.01 10.30 -19.94
CA PRO A 198 -0.30 9.19 -20.84
C PRO A 198 0.52 7.97 -20.44
N ASP A 199 -0.02 6.77 -20.69
CA ASP A 199 0.64 5.48 -20.45
C ASP A 199 1.06 5.19 -18.99
N ALA A 200 0.69 6.04 -18.02
CA ALA A 200 1.10 5.93 -16.63
C ALA A 200 0.29 4.89 -15.79
N VAL A 201 -0.79 4.31 -16.34
CA VAL A 201 -1.67 3.39 -15.59
C VAL A 201 -0.91 2.15 -15.13
N ALA A 202 -0.07 1.56 -15.99
CA ALA A 202 0.70 0.37 -15.64
C ALA A 202 1.72 0.67 -14.52
N ALA A 203 2.45 1.77 -14.62
CA ALA A 203 3.41 2.20 -13.60
C ALA A 203 2.73 2.45 -12.26
N LEU A 204 1.59 3.15 -12.24
CA LEU A 204 0.78 3.37 -11.05
C LEU A 204 0.35 2.04 -10.41
N HIS A 205 -0.11 1.07 -11.20
CA HIS A 205 -0.53 -0.24 -10.68
C HIS A 205 0.65 -1.03 -10.11
N ARG A 206 1.82 -1.01 -10.77
CA ARG A 206 3.03 -1.68 -10.28
C ARG A 206 3.47 -1.11 -8.94
N CYS A 207 3.57 0.21 -8.81
CA CYS A 207 3.93 0.87 -7.56
C CYS A 207 2.92 0.55 -6.44
N ALA A 208 1.62 0.57 -6.75
CA ALA A 208 0.59 0.27 -5.78
C ALA A 208 0.63 -1.19 -5.31
N LEU A 209 0.80 -2.16 -6.22
CA LEU A 209 0.88 -3.59 -5.86
C LEU A 209 2.13 -3.89 -5.04
N ALA A 210 3.29 -3.33 -5.40
CA ALA A 210 4.54 -3.47 -4.65
C ALA A 210 4.40 -2.92 -3.22
N SER A 211 3.82 -1.73 -3.09
CA SER A 211 3.59 -1.07 -1.80
C SER A 211 2.56 -1.80 -0.92
N ILE A 212 1.48 -2.33 -1.51
CA ILE A 212 0.53 -3.21 -0.80
C ILE A 212 1.26 -4.46 -0.29
N GLY A 213 2.17 -5.03 -1.07
CA GLY A 213 2.99 -6.16 -0.67
C GLY A 213 3.89 -5.85 0.53
N ALA A 214 4.54 -4.69 0.54
CA ALA A 214 5.38 -4.23 1.66
C ALA A 214 4.55 -4.07 2.95
N VAL A 215 3.36 -3.45 2.87
CA VAL A 215 2.45 -3.34 4.02
C VAL A 215 1.97 -4.72 4.49
N ALA A 216 1.62 -5.62 3.56
CA ALA A 216 1.18 -6.97 3.90
C ALA A 216 2.26 -7.78 4.62
N ASP A 217 3.52 -7.64 4.21
CA ASP A 217 4.69 -8.24 4.84
C ASP A 217 4.84 -7.76 6.29
N GLY A 218 4.87 -6.46 6.52
CA GLY A 218 4.96 -5.88 7.87
C GLY A 218 3.79 -6.27 8.77
N LEU A 219 2.54 -6.24 8.25
CA LEU A 219 1.36 -6.68 9.01
C LEU A 219 1.48 -8.13 9.47
N LEU A 220 1.96 -9.03 8.60
CA LEU A 220 2.09 -10.44 8.96
C LEU A 220 3.23 -10.68 9.94
N GLU A 221 4.34 -9.99 9.78
CA GLU A 221 5.46 -10.04 10.72
C GLU A 221 5.04 -9.57 12.12
N GLY A 222 4.40 -8.41 12.23
CA GLY A 222 3.90 -7.87 13.48
C GLY A 222 2.85 -8.78 14.16
N ALA A 223 1.89 -9.28 13.39
CA ALA A 223 0.88 -10.21 13.89
C ALA A 223 1.50 -11.53 14.39
N LEU A 224 2.49 -12.06 13.67
CA LEU A 224 3.21 -13.27 14.07
C LEU A 224 4.01 -13.05 15.36
N LYS A 225 4.75 -11.94 15.46
CA LYS A 225 5.49 -11.54 16.67
C LYS A 225 4.57 -11.44 17.88
N LEU A 226 3.45 -10.72 17.75
CA LEU A 226 2.45 -10.56 18.78
C LEU A 226 1.85 -11.91 19.21
N THR A 227 1.54 -12.79 18.24
CA THR A 227 0.95 -14.11 18.48
C THR A 227 1.95 -15.04 19.16
N ALA A 228 3.21 -15.06 18.71
CA ALA A 228 4.27 -15.86 19.31
C ALA A 228 4.50 -15.49 20.79
N GLU A 229 4.51 -14.20 21.10
CA GLU A 229 4.64 -13.72 22.46
C GLU A 229 3.42 -14.12 23.32
N HIS A 230 2.21 -13.96 22.78
CA HIS A 230 0.98 -14.37 23.46
C HIS A 230 1.00 -15.86 23.84
N VAL A 231 1.33 -16.76 22.92
CA VAL A 231 1.32 -18.21 23.20
C VAL A 231 2.45 -18.65 24.14
N ARG A 232 3.56 -17.91 24.21
CA ARG A 232 4.65 -18.15 25.15
C ARG A 232 4.32 -17.74 26.57
N THR A 233 3.56 -16.67 26.74
CA THR A 233 3.23 -16.09 28.06
C THR A 233 1.90 -16.57 28.62
N ARG A 234 0.93 -16.93 27.77
CA ARG A 234 -0.40 -17.41 28.18
C ARG A 234 -0.35 -18.86 28.64
N HIS A 235 -0.75 -19.09 29.89
CA HIS A 235 -0.83 -20.43 30.49
C HIS A 235 -2.27 -20.95 30.47
N GLN A 236 -2.44 -22.20 30.06
CA GLN A 236 -3.66 -22.99 30.20
C GLN A 236 -3.30 -24.46 30.47
N PHE A 237 -4.13 -25.17 31.22
CA PHE A 237 -3.90 -26.58 31.57
C PHE A 237 -2.51 -26.82 32.22
N GLY A 238 -2.04 -25.85 33.02
CA GLY A 238 -0.82 -25.95 33.82
C GLY A 238 0.50 -25.65 33.07
N ARG A 239 0.46 -25.21 31.77
CA ARG A 239 1.66 -24.88 30.97
C ARG A 239 1.38 -23.79 29.94
N PRO A 240 2.43 -23.15 29.37
CA PRO A 240 2.30 -22.20 28.27
C PRO A 240 1.57 -22.82 27.06
N LEU A 241 0.79 -22.03 26.33
CA LEU A 241 0.12 -22.49 25.12
C LEU A 241 1.12 -22.98 24.05
N ALA A 242 2.30 -22.38 23.96
CA ALA A 242 3.36 -22.77 23.02
C ALA A 242 3.84 -24.23 23.20
N GLU A 243 3.64 -24.85 24.37
CA GLU A 243 4.04 -26.24 24.61
C GLU A 243 3.03 -27.27 24.08
N PHE A 244 1.88 -26.82 23.59
CA PHE A 244 0.93 -27.70 22.92
C PHE A 244 1.32 -27.90 21.45
N GLN A 245 1.45 -29.16 21.02
CA GLN A 245 1.90 -29.50 19.66
C GLN A 245 1.03 -28.83 18.58
N ALA A 246 -0.29 -28.77 18.77
CA ALA A 246 -1.18 -28.12 17.81
C ALA A 246 -0.95 -26.60 17.69
N VAL A 247 -0.54 -25.95 18.77
CA VAL A 247 -0.16 -24.52 18.77
C VAL A 247 1.19 -24.34 18.10
N ALA A 248 2.19 -25.15 18.45
CA ALA A 248 3.51 -25.09 17.85
C ALA A 248 3.47 -25.28 16.33
N GLN A 249 2.65 -26.23 15.83
CA GLN A 249 2.44 -26.44 14.40
C GLN A 249 1.82 -25.20 13.72
N GLN A 250 0.80 -24.57 14.32
CA GLN A 250 0.19 -23.38 13.75
C GLN A 250 1.17 -22.19 13.69
N ILE A 251 2.02 -22.01 14.71
CA ILE A 251 3.09 -20.98 14.68
C ILE A 251 4.11 -21.30 13.58
N ALA A 252 4.47 -22.56 13.40
CA ALA A 252 5.38 -22.96 12.32
C ALA A 252 4.80 -22.69 10.92
N ASP A 253 3.51 -23.01 10.71
CA ASP A 253 2.79 -22.68 9.47
C ASP A 253 2.78 -21.17 9.21
N LEU A 254 2.46 -20.37 10.23
CA LEU A 254 2.46 -18.90 10.15
C LEU A 254 3.84 -18.35 9.79
N TYR A 255 4.90 -18.92 10.39
CA TYR A 255 6.27 -18.54 10.07
C TYR A 255 6.61 -18.82 8.61
N VAL A 256 6.24 -19.99 8.08
CA VAL A 256 6.47 -20.34 6.66
C VAL A 256 5.72 -19.36 5.74
N ILE A 257 4.45 -19.06 6.03
CA ILE A 257 3.67 -18.09 5.24
C ILE A 257 4.32 -16.69 5.29
N SER A 258 4.74 -16.24 6.48
CA SER A 258 5.41 -14.95 6.66
C SER A 258 6.70 -14.88 5.84
N ARG A 259 7.54 -15.91 5.88
CA ARG A 259 8.81 -15.92 5.11
C ARG A 259 8.57 -16.00 3.59
N THR A 260 7.52 -16.68 3.15
CA THR A 260 7.13 -16.74 1.73
C THR A 260 6.65 -15.37 1.24
N LEU A 261 5.77 -14.72 2.01
CA LEU A 261 5.28 -13.37 1.68
C LEU A 261 6.43 -12.34 1.67
N HIS A 262 7.30 -12.39 2.69
CA HIS A 262 8.50 -11.55 2.76
C HIS A 262 9.38 -11.68 1.52
N ALA A 263 9.71 -12.92 1.12
CA ALA A 263 10.53 -13.15 -0.07
C ALA A 263 9.86 -12.63 -1.35
N ALA A 264 8.54 -12.80 -1.49
CA ALA A 264 7.78 -12.29 -2.64
C ALA A 264 7.75 -10.75 -2.64
N ALA A 265 7.55 -10.11 -1.49
CA ALA A 265 7.55 -8.65 -1.36
C ALA A 265 8.92 -8.06 -1.68
N LEU A 266 10.00 -8.66 -1.14
CA LEU A 266 11.38 -8.25 -1.44
C LEU A 266 11.70 -8.39 -2.92
N SER A 267 11.37 -9.54 -3.55
CA SER A 267 11.66 -9.77 -4.97
C SER A 267 10.96 -8.73 -5.85
N ALA A 268 9.66 -8.49 -5.62
CA ALA A 268 8.87 -7.55 -6.42
C ALA A 268 9.35 -6.10 -6.26
N ASN A 269 9.62 -5.66 -5.01
CA ASN A 269 10.11 -4.31 -4.75
C ASN A 269 11.53 -4.11 -5.30
N TRP A 270 12.41 -5.11 -5.14
CA TRP A 270 13.76 -5.07 -5.71
C TRP A 270 13.73 -4.98 -7.24
N ALA A 271 12.90 -5.80 -7.90
CA ALA A 271 12.78 -5.76 -9.36
C ALA A 271 12.25 -4.40 -9.84
N LEU A 272 11.24 -3.83 -9.15
CA LEU A 272 10.68 -2.52 -9.48
C LEU A 272 11.66 -1.36 -9.25
N ALA A 273 12.63 -1.52 -8.35
CA ALA A 273 13.65 -0.51 -8.06
C ALA A 273 14.82 -0.49 -9.06
N GLN A 274 14.92 -1.49 -9.96
CA GLN A 274 16.00 -1.52 -10.95
C GLN A 274 15.73 -0.56 -12.10
N ASP A 275 16.78 0.15 -12.55
CA ASP A 275 16.72 0.99 -13.76
C ASP A 275 16.92 0.14 -15.03
N ASP A 276 15.95 -0.72 -15.32
CA ASP A 276 15.94 -1.58 -16.50
C ASP A 276 14.57 -1.53 -17.18
N SER A 277 14.51 -0.87 -18.35
CA SER A 277 13.30 -0.73 -19.15
C SER A 277 13.14 -1.83 -20.21
N SER A 278 13.97 -2.88 -20.20
CA SER A 278 13.87 -3.97 -21.17
C SER A 278 12.52 -4.70 -21.06
N PRO A 279 11.95 -5.18 -22.20
CA PRO A 279 10.66 -5.89 -22.17
C PRO A 279 10.67 -7.12 -21.27
N ASP A 280 11.79 -7.86 -21.22
CA ASP A 280 11.93 -9.04 -20.39
C ASP A 280 11.89 -8.68 -18.89
N HIS A 281 12.57 -7.58 -18.51
CA HIS A 281 12.54 -7.10 -17.14
C HIS A 281 11.15 -6.60 -16.74
N GLN A 282 10.48 -5.85 -17.64
CA GLN A 282 9.10 -5.38 -17.39
C GLN A 282 8.12 -6.55 -17.23
N THR A 283 8.26 -7.61 -18.03
CA THR A 283 7.46 -8.83 -17.91
C THR A 283 7.70 -9.51 -16.56
N ARG A 284 8.96 -9.61 -16.13
CA ARG A 284 9.33 -10.17 -14.84
C ARG A 284 8.74 -9.38 -13.67
N ILE A 285 8.79 -8.04 -13.71
CA ILE A 285 8.15 -7.18 -12.68
C ILE A 285 6.66 -7.52 -12.58
N ASP A 286 5.97 -7.60 -13.70
CA ASP A 286 4.54 -7.89 -13.73
C ASP A 286 4.24 -9.29 -13.19
N ASP A 287 5.07 -10.31 -13.50
CA ASP A 287 4.93 -11.67 -12.99
C ASP A 287 5.14 -11.73 -11.47
N ASP A 288 6.22 -11.11 -10.97
CA ASP A 288 6.54 -11.05 -9.52
C ASP A 288 5.41 -10.33 -8.76
N LEU A 289 4.85 -9.23 -9.31
CA LEU A 289 3.76 -8.49 -8.69
C LEU A 289 2.43 -9.26 -8.71
N ASP A 290 2.11 -10.02 -9.75
CA ASP A 290 0.90 -10.84 -9.78
C ASP A 290 1.01 -12.02 -8.79
N VAL A 291 2.20 -12.64 -8.66
CA VAL A 291 2.48 -13.67 -7.61
C VAL A 291 2.33 -13.07 -6.22
N LEU A 292 2.93 -11.89 -5.98
CA LEU A 292 2.81 -11.17 -4.71
C LEU A 292 1.34 -10.85 -4.39
N ALA A 293 0.61 -10.28 -5.34
CA ALA A 293 -0.79 -9.91 -5.15
C ALA A 293 -1.69 -11.13 -4.86
N TYR A 294 -1.43 -12.27 -5.53
CA TYR A 294 -2.11 -13.53 -5.21
C TYR A 294 -1.78 -14.00 -3.80
N THR A 295 -0.49 -14.02 -3.44
CA THR A 295 -0.04 -14.44 -2.10
C THR A 295 -0.68 -13.58 -1.01
N VAL A 296 -0.71 -12.27 -1.16
CA VAL A 296 -1.39 -11.37 -0.22
C VAL A 296 -2.89 -11.67 -0.15
N ALA A 297 -3.56 -11.80 -1.28
CA ALA A 297 -5.02 -12.00 -1.30
C ALA A 297 -5.46 -13.37 -0.75
N ALA A 298 -4.64 -14.42 -0.95
CA ALA A 298 -4.95 -15.79 -0.56
C ALA A 298 -4.47 -16.12 0.86
N GLU A 299 -3.21 -15.80 1.18
CA GLU A 299 -2.57 -16.29 2.40
C GLU A 299 -2.68 -15.32 3.58
N LEU A 300 -2.62 -14.00 3.35
CA LEU A 300 -2.64 -13.03 4.46
C LEU A 300 -3.92 -13.12 5.31
N PRO A 301 -5.16 -13.16 4.76
CA PRO A 301 -6.36 -13.30 5.57
C PRO A 301 -6.41 -14.62 6.36
N ARG A 302 -5.92 -15.72 5.76
CA ARG A 302 -5.85 -17.04 6.41
C ARG A 302 -4.85 -17.04 7.56
N ALA A 303 -3.69 -16.42 7.37
CA ALA A 303 -2.69 -16.27 8.41
C ALA A 303 -3.22 -15.43 9.58
N MET A 304 -3.87 -14.29 9.29
CA MET A 304 -4.50 -13.44 10.31
C MET A 304 -5.61 -14.16 11.07
N GLN A 305 -6.39 -15.01 10.41
CA GLN A 305 -7.39 -15.85 11.06
C GLN A 305 -6.76 -16.85 12.02
N LYS A 306 -5.62 -17.46 11.67
CA LYS A 306 -4.87 -18.35 12.58
C LYS A 306 -4.32 -17.57 13.79
N CYS A 307 -3.70 -16.41 13.57
CA CYS A 307 -3.24 -15.53 14.65
C CYS A 307 -4.39 -15.18 15.61
N HIS A 308 -5.53 -14.76 15.06
CA HIS A 308 -6.72 -14.44 15.82
C HIS A 308 -7.23 -15.63 16.64
N HIS A 309 -7.29 -16.81 16.04
CA HIS A 309 -7.67 -18.05 16.71
C HIS A 309 -6.76 -18.38 17.90
N LEU A 310 -5.44 -18.20 17.74
CA LEU A 310 -4.47 -18.45 18.81
C LEU A 310 -4.58 -17.47 19.99
N HIS A 311 -5.06 -16.26 19.75
CA HIS A 311 -5.38 -15.31 20.81
C HIS A 311 -6.71 -15.64 21.52
N GLY A 312 -7.62 -16.38 20.88
CA GLY A 312 -8.95 -16.66 21.41
C GLY A 312 -9.79 -15.40 21.60
N GLY A 313 -10.59 -15.34 22.66
CA GLY A 313 -11.52 -14.22 22.90
C GLY A 313 -10.86 -12.83 22.99
N ILE A 314 -9.61 -12.74 23.47
CA ILE A 314 -8.90 -11.45 23.54
C ILE A 314 -8.59 -10.87 22.17
N GLY A 315 -8.43 -11.72 21.16
CA GLY A 315 -8.14 -11.26 19.79
C GLY A 315 -9.28 -10.46 19.14
N VAL A 316 -10.53 -10.61 19.62
CA VAL A 316 -11.69 -9.82 19.13
C VAL A 316 -11.94 -8.56 19.96
N ASP A 317 -11.22 -8.37 21.05
CA ASP A 317 -11.31 -7.15 21.85
C ASP A 317 -10.71 -5.97 21.11
N VAL A 318 -11.46 -4.89 20.94
CA VAL A 318 -11.03 -3.67 20.25
C VAL A 318 -9.91 -2.92 20.98
N THR A 319 -9.65 -3.24 22.23
CA THR A 319 -8.53 -2.70 23.01
C THR A 319 -7.23 -3.48 22.79
N HIS A 320 -7.30 -4.68 22.21
CA HIS A 320 -6.15 -5.52 21.89
C HIS A 320 -5.72 -5.31 20.44
N SER A 321 -4.43 -5.09 20.17
CA SER A 321 -3.92 -4.71 18.84
C SER A 321 -4.16 -5.74 17.73
N MET A 322 -4.42 -7.02 18.05
CA MET A 322 -4.65 -8.07 17.04
C MET A 322 -5.79 -7.74 16.06
N HIS A 323 -6.85 -7.06 16.50
CA HIS A 323 -7.96 -6.66 15.61
C HIS A 323 -7.51 -5.72 14.50
N ARG A 324 -6.49 -4.88 14.74
CA ARG A 324 -5.97 -3.91 13.77
C ARG A 324 -5.28 -4.61 12.59
N TYR A 325 -4.43 -5.60 12.88
CA TYR A 325 -3.78 -6.44 11.87
C TYR A 325 -4.80 -7.16 11.00
N TYR A 326 -5.78 -7.80 11.64
CA TYR A 326 -6.80 -8.56 10.91
C TYR A 326 -7.69 -7.69 10.05
N SER A 327 -8.10 -6.53 10.54
CA SER A 327 -8.94 -5.58 9.81
C SER A 327 -8.20 -5.00 8.58
N GLN A 328 -6.96 -4.55 8.73
CA GLN A 328 -6.16 -4.05 7.62
C GLN A 328 -5.90 -5.15 6.58
N ALA A 329 -5.57 -6.36 7.00
CA ALA A 329 -5.36 -7.48 6.09
C ALA A 329 -6.60 -7.78 5.23
N LYS A 330 -7.80 -7.68 5.79
CA LYS A 330 -9.06 -7.81 5.03
C LYS A 330 -9.23 -6.70 4.00
N ASP A 331 -8.91 -5.46 4.35
CA ASP A 331 -9.04 -4.33 3.42
C ASP A 331 -8.03 -4.46 2.28
N LEU A 332 -6.77 -4.87 2.54
CA LEU A 332 -5.79 -5.14 1.49
C LEU A 332 -6.25 -6.27 0.54
N ALA A 333 -6.73 -7.39 1.08
CA ALA A 333 -7.24 -8.50 0.25
C ALA A 333 -8.44 -8.07 -0.61
N ARG A 334 -9.34 -7.26 -0.08
CA ARG A 334 -10.48 -6.69 -0.80
C ARG A 334 -10.02 -5.73 -1.90
N TRP A 335 -9.07 -4.85 -1.64
CA TRP A 335 -8.51 -3.96 -2.67
C TRP A 335 -7.91 -4.76 -3.82
N LEU A 336 -7.24 -5.87 -3.52
CA LEU A 336 -6.69 -6.76 -4.55
C LEU A 336 -7.78 -7.51 -5.35
N GLY A 337 -9.05 -7.43 -4.95
CA GLY A 337 -10.17 -8.13 -5.59
C GLY A 337 -10.35 -9.58 -5.13
N GLY A 338 -9.61 -10.01 -4.10
CA GLY A 338 -9.66 -11.33 -3.52
C GLY A 338 -8.88 -12.40 -4.28
N GLU A 339 -8.81 -13.59 -3.67
CA GLU A 339 -8.02 -14.73 -4.15
C GLU A 339 -8.39 -15.14 -5.59
N SER A 340 -9.69 -15.32 -5.89
CA SER A 340 -10.15 -15.83 -7.19
C SER A 340 -9.74 -14.93 -8.35
N LEU A 341 -9.91 -13.59 -8.21
CA LEU A 341 -9.51 -12.66 -9.26
C LEU A 341 -7.99 -12.70 -9.51
N ARG A 342 -7.20 -12.82 -8.44
CA ARG A 342 -5.73 -12.88 -8.59
C ARG A 342 -5.28 -14.19 -9.20
N LEU A 343 -5.92 -15.29 -8.86
CA LEU A 343 -5.66 -16.59 -9.48
C LEU A 343 -6.02 -16.60 -10.97
N ASP A 344 -7.15 -16.00 -11.35
CA ASP A 344 -7.56 -15.85 -12.75
C ASP A 344 -6.54 -15.04 -13.55
N ARG A 345 -5.98 -13.97 -12.98
CA ARG A 345 -4.92 -13.15 -13.62
C ARG A 345 -3.63 -13.95 -13.83
N LEU A 346 -3.18 -14.69 -12.82
CA LEU A 346 -2.03 -15.59 -12.94
C LEU A 346 -2.29 -16.67 -14.02
N GLY A 347 -3.46 -17.28 -14.01
CA GLY A 347 -3.85 -18.27 -15.03
C GLY A 347 -3.85 -17.71 -16.44
N ALA A 348 -4.32 -16.47 -16.63
CA ALA A 348 -4.31 -15.81 -17.93
C ALA A 348 -2.89 -15.59 -18.47
N ARG A 349 -1.91 -15.26 -17.59
CA ARG A 349 -0.49 -15.14 -17.99
C ARG A 349 0.08 -16.49 -18.42
N CYS A 350 -0.13 -17.54 -17.62
CA CYS A 350 0.37 -18.88 -17.93
C CYS A 350 -0.24 -19.44 -19.22
N SER A 351 -1.45 -19.03 -19.61
CA SER A 351 -2.16 -19.52 -20.79
C SER A 351 -1.85 -18.77 -22.07
N SER A 352 -1.16 -17.62 -21.97
CA SER A 352 -0.72 -16.83 -23.12
C SER A 352 0.69 -17.16 -23.60
N ILE A 353 1.33 -18.20 -23.03
CA ILE A 353 2.60 -18.78 -23.45
C ILE A 353 2.33 -19.97 -24.43
#